data_3d9a7b83d32f56d3dac7a500569ddb04
#
_entry.id   3d9a7b83d32f56d3dac7a500569ddb04
#
_cell.length_a   1.000
_cell.length_b   1.000
_cell.length_c   1.000
_cell.angle_alpha   90.00
_cell.angle_beta   90.00
_cell.angle_gamma   90.00
#
_symmetry.space_group_name_H-M   'P 1'
#
loop_
_entity.id
_entity.type
_entity.pdbx_description
1 polymer ?
#
loop_
_entity_poly.entity_id
_entity_poly.type
_entity_poly.pdbx_seq_one_letter_code
_entity_poly.pdbx_strand_id
1 'polypeptide(L)'
;MALEVARVLPARADILDVGCGNGFIAHHLQGILGTTVVGLDVGASTTAHINYLPYDGRHFPVRDQSFDAVLLCYVLHHAQDPRLVLNEVSRVLREGGLTIIYEDIPALWWDRAVCWTHDRQWRARTGPCTFQMPPDWRRTFSLAGFEVVKERELSRWRNLAHPVSRRFFMLRTNSDAQLKTEPSAVAPRRSPLHEPLYDPLPGATALGSVNSVRETRL
;
A
#
# COMPACT_ATOMS: atom_id res chain seq x y z
N MET A 1 8.45 -3.70 10.93
CA MET A 1 7.81 -3.69 9.61
C MET A 1 8.58 -2.77 8.67
N ALA A 2 8.68 -1.45 8.87
CA ALA A 2 9.41 -0.55 7.97
C ALA A 2 10.84 -1.05 7.61
N LEU A 3 11.65 -1.47 8.58
CA LEU A 3 12.98 -2.07 8.34
C LEU A 3 12.94 -3.37 7.49
N GLU A 4 11.88 -4.17 7.60
CA GLU A 4 11.75 -5.39 6.79
C GLU A 4 11.39 -5.05 5.34
N VAL A 5 10.50 -4.07 5.16
CA VAL A 5 10.13 -3.54 3.85
C VAL A 5 11.33 -2.90 3.17
N ALA A 6 12.07 -2.04 3.89
CA ALA A 6 13.25 -1.37 3.37
C ALA A 6 14.35 -2.32 2.87
N ARG A 7 14.46 -3.54 3.44
CA ARG A 7 15.45 -4.55 3.02
C ARG A 7 15.16 -5.19 1.66
N VAL A 8 13.95 -5.10 1.18
CA VAL A 8 13.52 -5.72 -0.07
C VAL A 8 13.25 -4.71 -1.18
N LEU A 9 13.32 -3.42 -0.85
CA LEU A 9 13.13 -2.33 -1.81
C LEU A 9 14.47 -1.75 -2.25
N PRO A 10 14.59 -1.30 -3.51
CA PRO A 10 15.75 -0.55 -3.95
C PRO A 10 15.86 0.80 -3.21
N ALA A 11 17.08 1.30 -3.08
CA ALA A 11 17.29 2.65 -2.58
C ALA A 11 16.64 3.67 -3.52
N ARG A 12 16.02 4.71 -2.93
CA ARG A 12 15.31 5.78 -3.66
C ARG A 12 14.09 5.30 -4.48
N ALA A 13 13.50 4.17 -4.12
CA ALA A 13 12.24 3.72 -4.73
C ALA A 13 11.12 4.73 -4.47
N ASP A 14 10.31 5.03 -5.48
CA ASP A 14 9.04 5.71 -5.31
C ASP A 14 8.01 4.72 -4.73
N ILE A 15 7.49 5.01 -3.55
CA ILE A 15 6.65 4.08 -2.78
C ILE A 15 5.26 4.67 -2.56
N LEU A 16 4.24 3.84 -2.80
CA LEU A 16 2.85 4.11 -2.43
C LEU A 16 2.45 3.22 -1.25
N ASP A 17 2.04 3.81 -0.15
CA ASP A 17 1.51 3.12 1.03
C ASP A 17 -0.02 3.23 1.04
N VAL A 18 -0.71 2.19 0.59
CA VAL A 18 -2.17 2.14 0.48
C VAL A 18 -2.78 1.68 1.79
N GLY A 19 -3.77 2.42 2.30
CA GLY A 19 -4.30 2.23 3.64
C GLY A 19 -3.29 2.62 4.71
N CYS A 20 -2.59 3.72 4.50
CA CYS A 20 -1.47 4.14 5.35
C CYS A 20 -1.89 4.53 6.78
N GLY A 21 -3.18 4.69 7.06
CA GLY A 21 -3.71 5.07 8.35
C GLY A 21 -3.10 6.39 8.85
N ASN A 22 -2.44 6.33 10.01
CA ASN A 22 -1.75 7.48 10.58
C ASN A 22 -0.41 7.82 9.90
N GLY A 23 0.00 7.10 8.85
CA GLY A 23 1.22 7.33 8.08
C GLY A 23 2.52 6.88 8.76
N PHE A 24 2.45 6.15 9.88
CA PHE A 24 3.61 5.80 10.68
C PHE A 24 4.64 4.92 9.92
N ILE A 25 4.16 3.95 9.13
CA ILE A 25 5.04 3.07 8.34
C ILE A 25 5.71 3.86 7.22
N ALA A 26 4.94 4.65 6.47
CA ALA A 26 5.42 5.53 5.41
C ALA A 26 6.49 6.50 5.92
N HIS A 27 6.24 7.17 7.05
CA HIS A 27 7.20 8.10 7.68
C HIS A 27 8.53 7.44 8.02
N HIS A 28 8.50 6.24 8.62
CA HIS A 28 9.72 5.50 8.92
C HIS A 28 10.45 5.02 7.68
N LEU A 29 9.72 4.60 6.63
CA LEU A 29 10.33 4.22 5.35
C LEU A 29 11.06 5.40 4.70
N GLN A 30 10.47 6.59 4.72
CA GLN A 30 11.14 7.82 4.24
C GLN A 30 12.49 8.03 4.95
N GLY A 31 12.51 7.91 6.28
CA GLY A 31 13.73 8.08 7.06
C GLY A 31 14.79 7.02 6.80
N ILE A 32 14.38 5.76 6.53
CA ILE A 32 15.32 4.65 6.30
C ILE A 32 15.89 4.68 4.87
N LEU A 33 15.05 4.95 3.88
CA LEU A 33 15.41 4.83 2.46
C LEU A 33 15.88 6.15 1.85
N GLY A 34 15.67 7.28 2.53
CA GLY A 34 15.94 8.62 2.01
C GLY A 34 15.12 8.94 0.76
N THR A 35 13.88 8.44 0.71
CA THR A 35 12.97 8.58 -0.42
C THR A 35 11.64 9.20 0.00
N THR A 36 10.84 9.62 -0.96
CA THR A 36 9.47 10.07 -0.71
C THR A 36 8.51 8.89 -0.72
N VAL A 37 7.64 8.80 0.28
CA VAL A 37 6.54 7.84 0.33
C VAL A 37 5.22 8.60 0.25
N VAL A 38 4.36 8.20 -0.67
CA VAL A 38 2.99 8.73 -0.78
C VAL A 38 2.06 7.79 -0.03
N GLY A 39 1.26 8.33 0.89
CA GLY A 39 0.25 7.56 1.63
C GLY A 39 -1.14 7.79 1.07
N LEU A 40 -1.90 6.73 0.84
CA LEU A 40 -3.33 6.76 0.54
C LEU A 40 -4.13 6.19 1.71
N ASP A 41 -5.22 6.84 2.07
CA ASP A 41 -6.21 6.28 2.99
C ASP A 41 -7.60 6.84 2.70
N VAL A 42 -8.65 6.14 3.12
CA VAL A 42 -10.05 6.61 3.04
C VAL A 42 -10.37 7.67 4.10
N GLY A 43 -9.48 7.89 5.07
CA GLY A 43 -9.58 8.94 6.06
C GLY A 43 -9.35 10.33 5.46
N ALA A 44 -9.72 11.37 6.22
CA ALA A 44 -9.56 12.75 5.74
C ALA A 44 -8.14 13.29 5.89
N SER A 45 -7.31 12.70 6.76
CA SER A 45 -5.96 13.17 7.06
C SER A 45 -5.12 12.11 7.76
N THR A 46 -3.81 12.30 7.77
CA THR A 46 -2.85 11.52 8.56
C THR A 46 -2.17 12.37 9.62
N THR A 47 -1.58 11.75 10.64
CA THR A 47 -0.84 12.45 11.71
C THR A 47 0.65 12.55 11.42
N ALA A 48 1.19 11.70 10.55
CA ALA A 48 2.60 11.71 10.20
C ALA A 48 2.91 12.71 9.07
N HIS A 49 4.15 13.21 9.05
CA HIS A 49 4.64 14.08 7.97
C HIS A 49 5.01 13.23 6.75
N ILE A 50 4.03 12.97 5.90
CA ILE A 50 4.15 12.28 4.61
C ILE A 50 3.34 13.00 3.56
N ASN A 51 3.59 12.71 2.29
CA ASN A 51 2.69 13.11 1.22
C ASN A 51 1.42 12.26 1.29
N TYR A 52 0.34 12.85 1.76
CA TYR A 52 -0.92 12.16 1.99
C TYR A 52 -1.98 12.56 0.98
N LEU A 53 -2.68 11.57 0.43
CA LEU A 53 -3.80 11.75 -0.48
C LEU A 53 -5.01 10.94 0.04
N PRO A 54 -6.15 11.58 0.33
CA PRO A 54 -7.37 10.86 0.60
C PRO A 54 -7.91 10.23 -0.69
N TYR A 55 -8.54 9.05 -0.59
CA TYR A 55 -9.16 8.40 -1.74
C TYR A 55 -10.50 7.73 -1.37
N ASP A 56 -11.24 7.30 -2.38
CA ASP A 56 -12.60 6.77 -2.24
C ASP A 56 -12.68 5.28 -1.87
N GLY A 57 -11.53 4.63 -1.64
CA GLY A 57 -11.43 3.18 -1.41
C GLY A 57 -11.49 2.33 -2.70
N ARG A 58 -11.52 2.95 -3.87
CA ARG A 58 -11.65 2.28 -5.18
C ARG A 58 -10.61 2.72 -6.18
N HIS A 59 -10.45 4.04 -6.41
CA HIS A 59 -9.55 4.60 -7.40
C HIS A 59 -8.41 5.36 -6.75
N PHE A 60 -7.18 5.02 -7.11
CA PHE A 60 -6.01 5.73 -6.60
C PHE A 60 -5.83 7.04 -7.38
N PRO A 61 -5.82 8.22 -6.71
CA PRO A 61 -5.69 9.53 -7.36
C PRO A 61 -4.24 9.82 -7.77
N VAL A 62 -3.60 8.85 -8.39
CA VAL A 62 -2.21 8.90 -8.86
C VAL A 62 -2.10 8.37 -10.28
N ARG A 63 -1.04 8.75 -10.98
CA ARG A 63 -0.80 8.36 -12.38
C ARG A 63 -0.46 6.87 -12.51
N ASP A 64 -0.70 6.34 -13.72
CA ASP A 64 -0.25 5.01 -14.12
C ASP A 64 1.29 4.95 -14.06
N GLN A 65 1.85 3.78 -13.75
CA GLN A 65 3.28 3.48 -13.80
C GLN A 65 4.17 4.52 -13.09
N SER A 66 3.75 5.00 -11.93
CA SER A 66 4.45 6.06 -11.19
C SER A 66 5.22 5.58 -9.95
N PHE A 67 5.03 4.32 -9.54
CA PHE A 67 5.68 3.78 -8.35
C PHE A 67 6.50 2.53 -8.63
N ASP A 68 7.63 2.41 -7.94
CA ASP A 68 8.49 1.22 -7.96
C ASP A 68 7.98 0.15 -6.99
N ALA A 69 7.25 0.58 -5.96
CA ALA A 69 6.65 -0.33 -5.00
C ALA A 69 5.32 0.18 -4.45
N VAL A 70 4.40 -0.76 -4.19
CA VAL A 70 3.15 -0.52 -3.46
C VAL A 70 3.13 -1.38 -2.21
N LEU A 71 2.80 -0.75 -1.09
CA LEU A 71 2.68 -1.38 0.22
C LEU A 71 1.22 -1.44 0.63
N LEU A 72 0.76 -2.61 1.12
CA LEU A 72 -0.56 -2.83 1.70
C LEU A 72 -0.39 -3.55 3.03
N CYS A 73 -0.48 -2.79 4.13
CA CYS A 73 -0.28 -3.34 5.47
C CYS A 73 -1.62 -3.49 6.19
N TYR A 74 -2.18 -4.70 6.20
CA TYR A 74 -3.46 -5.01 6.83
C TYR A 74 -4.63 -4.23 6.22
N VAL A 75 -4.71 -4.22 4.89
CA VAL A 75 -5.65 -3.40 4.12
C VAL A 75 -6.62 -4.24 3.30
N LEU A 76 -6.13 -5.30 2.64
CA LEU A 76 -6.96 -6.02 1.67
C LEU A 76 -8.17 -6.71 2.31
N HIS A 77 -8.06 -7.12 3.57
CA HIS A 77 -9.22 -7.70 4.28
C HIS A 77 -10.31 -6.67 4.58
N HIS A 78 -10.02 -5.36 4.51
CA HIS A 78 -11.02 -4.30 4.59
C HIS A 78 -11.67 -3.97 3.24
N ALA A 79 -11.05 -4.37 2.13
CA ALA A 79 -11.58 -4.10 0.80
C ALA A 79 -12.82 -4.96 0.53
N GLN A 80 -13.88 -4.36 -0.02
CA GLN A 80 -15.08 -5.08 -0.43
C GLN A 80 -14.77 -6.08 -1.56
N ASP A 81 -13.93 -5.69 -2.51
CA ASP A 81 -13.33 -6.57 -3.51
C ASP A 81 -11.82 -6.31 -3.57
N PRO A 82 -10.98 -7.19 -2.98
CA PRO A 82 -9.53 -7.06 -3.02
C PRO A 82 -8.94 -7.01 -4.44
N ARG A 83 -9.63 -7.59 -5.43
CA ARG A 83 -9.16 -7.59 -6.83
C ARG A 83 -9.22 -6.19 -7.44
N LEU A 84 -10.23 -5.38 -7.09
CA LEU A 84 -10.29 -4.00 -7.57
C LEU A 84 -9.11 -3.18 -7.04
N VAL A 85 -8.75 -3.35 -5.77
CA VAL A 85 -7.56 -2.72 -5.19
C VAL A 85 -6.29 -3.20 -5.89
N LEU A 86 -6.15 -4.51 -6.14
CA LEU A 86 -5.00 -5.09 -6.83
C LEU A 86 -4.90 -4.63 -8.29
N ASN A 87 -6.01 -4.41 -8.99
CA ASN A 87 -6.01 -3.85 -10.34
C ASN A 87 -5.45 -2.41 -10.34
N GLU A 88 -5.85 -1.59 -9.37
CA GLU A 88 -5.26 -0.26 -9.20
C GLU A 88 -3.77 -0.32 -8.85
N VAL A 89 -3.37 -1.26 -7.97
CA VAL A 89 -1.97 -1.54 -7.68
C VAL A 89 -1.19 -1.85 -8.96
N SER A 90 -1.73 -2.73 -9.81
CA SER A 90 -1.10 -3.07 -11.10
C SER A 90 -0.98 -1.87 -12.03
N ARG A 91 -2.02 -1.00 -12.07
CA ARG A 91 -2.01 0.20 -12.90
C ARG A 91 -0.92 1.20 -12.50
N VAL A 92 -0.73 1.40 -11.20
CA VAL A 92 0.20 2.43 -10.70
C VAL A 92 1.65 1.95 -10.60
N LEU A 93 1.88 0.64 -10.59
CA LEU A 93 3.24 0.07 -10.58
C LEU A 93 3.93 0.25 -11.93
N ARG A 94 5.19 0.62 -11.89
CA ARG A 94 6.11 0.53 -13.03
C ARG A 94 6.35 -0.93 -13.39
N GLU A 95 6.80 -1.17 -14.61
CA GLU A 95 7.24 -2.50 -15.04
C GLU A 95 8.33 -3.05 -14.08
N GLY A 96 8.16 -4.29 -13.64
CA GLY A 96 9.07 -4.92 -12.66
C GLY A 96 8.90 -4.43 -11.21
N GLY A 97 7.96 -3.53 -10.94
CA GLY A 97 7.65 -3.03 -9.61
C GLY A 97 7.18 -4.13 -8.66
N LEU A 98 7.26 -3.86 -7.36
CA LEU A 98 6.95 -4.82 -6.29
C LEU A 98 5.69 -4.42 -5.54
N THR A 99 4.86 -5.41 -5.21
CA THR A 99 3.78 -5.24 -4.23
C THR A 99 4.14 -5.98 -2.95
N ILE A 100 4.07 -5.29 -1.81
CA ILE A 100 4.37 -5.84 -0.50
C ILE A 100 3.09 -5.83 0.33
N ILE A 101 2.67 -7.02 0.78
CA ILE A 101 1.41 -7.21 1.49
C ILE A 101 1.67 -7.88 2.84
N TYR A 102 1.04 -7.34 3.87
CA TYR A 102 0.91 -7.97 5.18
C TYR A 102 -0.56 -8.20 5.47
N GLU A 103 -0.94 -9.42 5.84
CA GLU A 103 -2.33 -9.75 6.14
C GLU A 103 -2.48 -10.60 7.41
N ASP A 104 -3.58 -10.40 8.12
CA ASP A 104 -4.00 -11.23 9.23
C ASP A 104 -4.66 -12.50 8.70
N ILE A 105 -4.31 -13.66 9.29
CA ILE A 105 -4.72 -14.97 8.83
C ILE A 105 -5.55 -15.68 9.90
N PRO A 106 -6.81 -16.06 9.64
CA PRO A 106 -7.69 -16.76 10.58
C PRO A 106 -7.35 -18.26 10.66
N ALA A 107 -6.07 -18.60 10.94
CA ALA A 107 -5.56 -19.98 10.87
C ALA A 107 -6.13 -20.87 11.97
N LEU A 108 -6.17 -20.38 13.21
CA LEU A 108 -6.65 -21.11 14.37
C LEU A 108 -7.99 -20.55 14.87
N TRP A 109 -8.68 -21.29 15.72
CA TRP A 109 -9.93 -20.81 16.34
C TRP A 109 -9.76 -19.46 17.06
N TRP A 110 -8.62 -19.28 17.72
CA TRP A 110 -8.26 -18.02 18.39
C TRP A 110 -8.10 -16.87 17.38
N ASP A 111 -7.39 -17.09 16.28
CA ASP A 111 -7.21 -16.10 15.23
C ASP A 111 -8.57 -15.67 14.66
N ARG A 112 -9.49 -16.61 14.49
CA ARG A 112 -10.87 -16.33 14.04
C ARG A 112 -11.64 -15.46 15.03
N ALA A 113 -11.47 -15.71 16.34
CA ALA A 113 -12.09 -14.87 17.37
C ALA A 113 -11.54 -13.45 17.32
N VAL A 114 -10.21 -13.27 17.16
CA VAL A 114 -9.58 -11.96 17.01
C VAL A 114 -10.04 -11.27 15.73
N CYS A 115 -10.06 -11.96 14.59
CA CYS A 115 -10.56 -11.43 13.33
C CYS A 115 -12.05 -11.03 13.42
N TRP A 116 -12.88 -11.81 14.12
CA TRP A 116 -14.28 -11.48 14.34
C TRP A 116 -14.47 -10.20 15.18
N THR A 117 -13.68 -10.02 16.26
CA THR A 117 -13.71 -8.78 17.05
C THR A 117 -13.25 -7.58 16.24
N HIS A 118 -12.21 -7.76 15.41
CA HIS A 118 -11.71 -6.75 14.49
C HIS A 118 -12.78 -6.34 13.48
N ASP A 119 -13.41 -7.30 12.81
CA ASP A 119 -14.52 -7.04 11.88
C ASP A 119 -15.64 -6.23 12.55
N ARG A 120 -16.08 -6.61 13.76
CA ARG A 120 -17.11 -5.84 14.48
C ARG A 120 -16.72 -4.40 14.77
N GLN A 121 -15.44 -4.17 15.07
CA GLN A 121 -14.93 -2.83 15.36
C GLN A 121 -14.87 -1.94 14.10
N TRP A 122 -14.50 -2.51 12.96
CA TRP A 122 -14.27 -1.76 11.73
C TRP A 122 -15.44 -1.76 10.76
N ARG A 123 -16.36 -2.70 10.87
CA ARG A 123 -17.49 -2.90 9.95
C ARG A 123 -18.28 -1.62 9.63
N ALA A 124 -18.45 -0.72 10.59
CA ALA A 124 -19.17 0.54 10.38
C ALA A 124 -18.41 1.52 9.46
N ARG A 125 -17.09 1.36 9.33
CA ARG A 125 -16.23 2.25 8.53
C ARG A 125 -15.89 1.68 7.16
N THR A 126 -15.57 0.39 7.10
CA THR A 126 -15.02 -0.26 5.90
C THR A 126 -15.96 -1.31 5.31
N GLY A 127 -17.10 -1.59 5.95
CA GLY A 127 -17.92 -2.75 5.64
C GLY A 127 -17.36 -4.03 6.27
N PRO A 128 -17.93 -5.21 5.96
CA PRO A 128 -17.47 -6.48 6.50
C PRO A 128 -16.05 -6.82 6.01
N CYS A 129 -15.19 -7.25 6.95
CA CYS A 129 -13.83 -7.67 6.62
C CYS A 129 -13.82 -9.06 5.97
N THR A 130 -12.95 -9.24 4.97
CA THR A 130 -12.78 -10.49 4.22
C THR A 130 -11.44 -11.15 4.53
N PHE A 131 -11.31 -11.72 5.74
CA PHE A 131 -10.11 -12.48 6.10
C PHE A 131 -10.02 -13.78 5.32
N GLN A 132 -8.88 -14.05 4.71
CA GLN A 132 -8.66 -15.23 3.87
C GLN A 132 -7.51 -16.09 4.39
N MET A 133 -7.55 -17.39 4.08
CA MET A 133 -6.43 -18.30 4.28
C MET A 133 -5.36 -18.09 3.19
N PRO A 134 -4.07 -18.45 3.43
CA PRO A 134 -3.01 -18.22 2.44
C PRO A 134 -3.28 -18.81 1.05
N PRO A 135 -3.89 -20.00 0.90
CA PRO A 135 -4.26 -20.50 -0.44
C PRO A 135 -5.25 -19.60 -1.17
N ASP A 136 -6.23 -19.02 -0.44
CA ASP A 136 -7.24 -18.15 -1.02
C ASP A 136 -6.63 -16.79 -1.41
N TRP A 137 -5.72 -16.24 -0.59
CA TRP A 137 -4.96 -15.05 -0.94
C TRP A 137 -4.12 -15.29 -2.21
N ARG A 138 -3.39 -16.40 -2.32
CA ARG A 138 -2.63 -16.74 -3.53
C ARG A 138 -3.53 -16.80 -4.77
N ARG A 139 -4.72 -17.40 -4.63
CA ARG A 139 -5.70 -17.43 -5.73
C ARG A 139 -6.18 -16.02 -6.10
N THR A 140 -6.49 -15.18 -5.11
CA THR A 140 -6.89 -13.78 -5.32
C THR A 140 -5.82 -13.01 -6.07
N PHE A 141 -4.54 -13.15 -5.67
CA PHE A 141 -3.40 -12.51 -6.35
C PHE A 141 -3.24 -12.99 -7.79
N SER A 142 -3.29 -14.31 -8.00
CA SER A 142 -3.18 -14.90 -9.35
C SER A 142 -4.31 -14.42 -10.27
N LEU A 143 -5.55 -14.34 -9.79
CA LEU A 143 -6.70 -13.84 -10.56
C LEU A 143 -6.59 -12.35 -10.87
N ALA A 144 -5.85 -11.59 -10.08
CA ALA A 144 -5.54 -10.18 -10.32
C ALA A 144 -4.25 -9.97 -11.16
N GLY A 145 -3.68 -11.03 -11.71
CA GLY A 145 -2.49 -10.95 -12.57
C GLY A 145 -1.16 -10.81 -11.83
N PHE A 146 -1.10 -11.25 -10.56
CA PHE A 146 0.12 -11.21 -9.76
C PHE A 146 0.68 -12.61 -9.51
N GLU A 147 2.00 -12.70 -9.48
CA GLU A 147 2.77 -13.86 -9.03
C GLU A 147 3.32 -13.60 -7.62
N VAL A 148 3.25 -14.63 -6.75
CA VAL A 148 3.87 -14.59 -5.42
C VAL A 148 5.34 -14.94 -5.53
N VAL A 149 6.22 -13.93 -5.41
CA VAL A 149 7.69 -14.10 -5.47
C VAL A 149 8.24 -14.58 -4.12
N LYS A 150 7.64 -14.13 -3.02
CA LYS A 150 8.05 -14.51 -1.68
C LYS A 150 6.85 -14.53 -0.74
N GLU A 151 6.78 -15.58 0.09
CA GLU A 151 5.80 -15.70 1.14
C GLU A 151 6.49 -16.09 2.45
N ARG A 152 6.04 -15.53 3.57
CA ARG A 152 6.58 -15.86 4.89
C ARG A 152 5.53 -15.73 5.97
N GLU A 153 5.47 -16.73 6.83
CA GLU A 153 4.70 -16.65 8.06
C GLU A 153 5.36 -15.70 9.06
N LEU A 154 4.56 -14.92 9.76
CA LEU A 154 5.00 -14.00 10.79
C LEU A 154 4.40 -14.41 12.13
N SER A 155 5.21 -14.30 13.18
CA SER A 155 4.77 -14.61 14.53
C SER A 155 3.58 -13.74 14.95
N ARG A 156 2.54 -14.36 15.51
CA ARG A 156 1.39 -13.68 16.11
C ARG A 156 1.80 -12.76 17.27
N TRP A 157 2.90 -13.07 17.93
CA TRP A 157 3.39 -12.31 19.09
C TRP A 157 4.08 -10.99 18.72
N ARG A 158 4.17 -10.66 17.44
CA ARG A 158 4.71 -9.35 16.98
C ARG A 158 3.87 -8.16 17.43
N ASN A 159 2.59 -8.38 17.68
CA ASN A 159 1.70 -7.39 18.26
C ASN A 159 0.84 -8.05 19.36
N LEU A 160 1.22 -7.82 20.62
CA LEU A 160 0.52 -8.40 21.76
C LEU A 160 -0.90 -7.86 21.96
N ALA A 161 -1.17 -6.65 21.47
CA ALA A 161 -2.52 -6.07 21.49
C ALA A 161 -3.47 -6.70 20.46
N HIS A 162 -2.92 -7.35 19.45
CA HIS A 162 -3.68 -8.02 18.38
C HIS A 162 -2.96 -9.31 17.96
N PRO A 163 -3.01 -10.37 18.82
CA PRO A 163 -2.21 -11.58 18.66
C PRO A 163 -2.85 -12.56 17.68
N VAL A 164 -2.78 -12.25 16.40
CA VAL A 164 -3.28 -13.06 15.27
C VAL A 164 -2.12 -13.58 14.43
N SER A 165 -2.31 -14.73 13.80
CA SER A 165 -1.37 -15.24 12.78
C SER A 165 -1.30 -14.29 11.61
N ARG A 166 -0.11 -14.09 11.06
CA ARG A 166 0.12 -13.11 9.99
C ARG A 166 0.91 -13.69 8.86
N ARG A 167 0.70 -13.16 7.66
CA ARG A 167 1.44 -13.56 6.47
C ARG A 167 1.98 -12.33 5.76
N PHE A 168 3.21 -12.44 5.33
CA PHE A 168 3.88 -11.52 4.42
C PHE A 168 3.86 -12.13 3.04
N PHE A 169 3.50 -11.33 2.03
CA PHE A 169 3.61 -11.67 0.62
C PHE A 169 4.38 -10.57 -0.11
N MET A 170 5.22 -10.96 -1.04
CA MET A 170 5.85 -10.08 -2.02
C MET A 170 5.43 -10.58 -3.40
N LEU A 171 4.82 -9.68 -4.17
CA LEU A 171 4.25 -10.00 -5.47
C LEU A 171 4.94 -9.20 -6.56
N ARG A 172 4.88 -9.74 -7.78
CA ARG A 172 5.14 -9.03 -9.05
C ARG A 172 3.96 -9.18 -9.96
N THR A 173 3.77 -8.23 -10.86
CA THR A 173 2.82 -8.39 -11.98
C THR A 173 3.32 -9.49 -12.90
N ASN A 174 2.41 -10.36 -13.34
CA ASN A 174 2.74 -11.41 -14.29
C ASN A 174 2.75 -10.80 -15.70
N SER A 175 3.91 -10.73 -16.34
CA SER A 175 4.11 -10.16 -17.67
C SER A 175 3.25 -10.84 -18.74
N ASP A 176 2.96 -12.14 -18.58
CA ASP A 176 2.11 -12.89 -19.53
C ASP A 176 0.62 -12.56 -19.40
N ALA A 177 0.19 -12.01 -18.26
CA ALA A 177 -1.20 -11.60 -18.04
C ALA A 177 -1.48 -10.23 -18.66
N GLN A 178 -0.50 -9.34 -18.74
CA GLN A 178 -0.62 -8.02 -19.36
C GLN A 178 -0.81 -8.11 -20.87
N LEU A 179 -0.18 -9.08 -21.52
CA LEU A 179 -0.35 -9.32 -22.98
C LEU A 179 -1.74 -9.82 -23.36
N LYS A 180 -2.53 -10.34 -22.41
CA LYS A 180 -3.90 -10.86 -22.65
C LYS A 180 -5.01 -9.84 -22.40
N THR A 181 -4.70 -8.69 -21.84
CA THR A 181 -5.67 -7.62 -21.50
C THR A 181 -5.57 -6.39 -22.39
N GLU A 182 -4.92 -6.46 -23.56
CA GLU A 182 -5.14 -5.43 -24.57
C GLU A 182 -6.58 -5.57 -25.11
N PRO A 183 -7.49 -4.64 -24.81
CA PRO A 183 -8.77 -4.62 -25.49
C PRO A 183 -8.50 -4.20 -26.93
N SER A 184 -8.85 -5.10 -27.87
CA SER A 184 -8.99 -4.77 -29.27
C SER A 184 -9.68 -3.40 -29.40
N ALA A 185 -8.93 -2.47 -29.99
CA ALA A 185 -9.28 -1.11 -30.33
C ALA A 185 -10.79 -0.80 -30.40
N VAL A 186 -11.26 0.03 -29.52
CA VAL A 186 -12.06 1.26 -29.71
C VAL A 186 -12.18 1.93 -28.36
N ALA A 187 -11.29 2.84 -28.05
CA ALA A 187 -11.40 3.69 -26.87
C ALA A 187 -12.49 4.75 -27.12
N PRO A 188 -13.51 4.87 -26.25
CA PRO A 188 -14.33 6.07 -26.24
C PRO A 188 -13.46 7.24 -25.77
N ARG A 189 -13.53 8.36 -26.49
CA ARG A 189 -12.85 9.60 -26.14
C ARG A 189 -13.16 9.98 -24.70
N ARG A 190 -12.14 9.98 -23.85
CA ARG A 190 -12.23 10.42 -22.45
C ARG A 190 -12.52 11.92 -22.43
N SER A 191 -13.53 12.31 -21.66
CA SER A 191 -13.79 13.71 -21.28
C SER A 191 -12.59 14.25 -20.47
N PRO A 192 -12.22 15.56 -20.62
CA PRO A 192 -10.98 16.11 -20.08
C PRO A 192 -11.08 16.54 -18.61
N LEU A 193 -11.85 15.88 -17.74
CA LEU A 193 -12.18 16.39 -16.41
C LEU A 193 -11.51 15.68 -15.21
N HIS A 194 -10.53 14.79 -15.40
CA HIS A 194 -9.75 14.27 -14.29
C HIS A 194 -8.26 14.20 -14.65
N GLU A 195 -7.58 15.33 -14.53
CA GLU A 195 -6.13 15.29 -14.36
C GLU A 195 -5.82 14.69 -12.98
N PRO A 196 -4.88 13.75 -12.88
CA PRO A 196 -4.44 13.23 -11.58
C PRO A 196 -3.80 14.36 -10.77
N LEU A 197 -4.22 14.50 -9.51
CA LEU A 197 -3.81 15.57 -8.59
C LEU A 197 -2.35 15.46 -8.11
N TYR A 198 -1.65 14.37 -8.45
CA TYR A 198 -0.29 14.15 -7.97
C TYR A 198 0.65 13.64 -9.06
N ASP A 199 1.73 14.39 -9.26
CA ASP A 199 2.91 14.00 -10.01
C ASP A 199 4.07 13.85 -9.01
N PRO A 200 4.70 12.67 -8.85
CA PRO A 200 5.88 12.59 -7.99
C PRO A 200 6.95 13.54 -8.54
N LEU A 201 7.27 14.59 -7.78
CA LEU A 201 8.29 15.55 -8.16
C LEU A 201 9.64 14.86 -8.28
N PRO A 202 10.40 15.10 -9.36
CA PRO A 202 11.77 14.62 -9.46
C PRO A 202 12.63 15.35 -8.41
N GLY A 203 13.15 14.57 -7.44
CA GLY A 203 14.28 14.91 -6.60
C GLY A 203 14.23 16.29 -5.94
N ALA A 204 13.63 16.41 -4.76
CA ALA A 204 13.91 17.52 -3.87
C ALA A 204 15.36 17.44 -3.38
N THR A 205 16.27 18.09 -4.09
CA THR A 205 17.61 18.38 -3.63
C THR A 205 17.55 19.22 -2.38
N ALA A 206 18.22 18.78 -1.32
CA ALA A 206 18.38 19.48 -0.07
C ALA A 206 18.89 20.90 -0.30
N LEU A 207 18.13 21.91 0.06
CA LEU A 207 18.60 23.27 0.24
C LEU A 207 18.88 23.44 1.72
N GLY A 208 20.16 23.42 2.11
CA GLY A 208 20.94 24.61 2.29
C GLY A 208 20.61 25.30 3.62
N SER A 209 21.45 24.99 4.63
CA SER A 209 21.59 25.74 5.87
C SER A 209 21.58 27.25 5.65
N VAL A 210 20.77 27.99 6.40
CA VAL A 210 21.05 29.39 6.72
C VAL A 210 20.96 29.57 8.22
N ASN A 211 22.14 29.55 8.84
CA ASN A 211 22.41 30.22 10.09
C ASN A 211 22.22 31.72 9.92
N SER A 212 21.49 32.33 10.81
CA SER A 212 21.83 33.69 11.29
C SER A 212 21.08 33.98 12.58
N VAL A 213 21.75 33.68 13.66
CA VAL A 213 21.51 34.27 14.98
C VAL A 213 21.81 35.76 14.88
N ARG A 214 20.87 36.62 15.22
CA ARG A 214 21.11 37.97 15.70
C ARG A 214 20.49 38.10 17.08
N GLU A 215 21.36 38.09 18.06
CA GLU A 215 21.12 38.74 19.36
C GLU A 215 20.76 40.21 19.14
N THR A 216 19.76 40.69 19.83
CA THR A 216 19.72 42.06 20.30
C THR A 216 19.07 42.09 21.69
N ARG A 217 19.90 42.58 22.61
CA ARG A 217 19.53 42.96 23.97
C ARG A 217 18.47 44.07 23.94
N LEU A 218 17.51 43.97 24.79
CA LEU A 218 17.22 44.90 25.91
C LEU A 218 16.12 44.30 26.76
#